data_2ff9d737764fb6f9ac0c0afca602ee17
#
_entry.id   2ff9d737764fb6f9ac0c0afca602ee17
#
_cell.length_a   1.000
_cell.length_b   1.000
_cell.length_c   1.000
_cell.angle_alpha   90.00
_cell.angle_beta   90.00
_cell.angle_gamma   90.00
#
_symmetry.space_group_name_H-M   'P 1'
#
loop_
_entity.id
_entity.type
_entity.pdbx_description
1 polymer ?
#
loop_
_entity_poly.entity_id
_entity_poly.type
_entity_poly.pdbx_seq_one_letter_code
_entity_poly.pdbx_strand_id
1 'polypeptide(L)'
;MLDNLELPDNDRPIYQRLADAIGERIARGELVAGERLPPHREIARSLGINVTTVTRAFSALQQRGLVEARPGRGTLIALRETEESSFKSAPSDEAGLIDLSVNRPATSAYRDALATLLPRLAKDRRFANLQDYHPPEGPPWARVAAADWLNGIAGDGDAGRVVLTDGAQHGLACVLRALAERGDIILADSITYQGISALCRSQGLDLRGLPIDREGMRPDAFEAACATLRPRAVFLVPSLHNPTTVTLSEDRRRALAAVARRHNVLIIEDDVYRPLLDRVIPSFAALEPELTVHISGLSKCIAPGLRYGFVVAPRAVLGNVAAALRIDCWSISPLTALVATNLLEDGTATRIIDVQREELRRRQAILREVLAAFDVQTDETSPHAWLHLPEPWRGAGFARACRQRGVGVLPADAFAVGRETLAHAVRINLGAAPSLGDLRQALAIIAELLNAGHLEISGAV
;
A
#
# COMPACT_ATOMS: atom_id res chain seq x y z
N MET A 1 -16.25 0.73 -31.94
CA MET A 1 -15.50 1.00 -30.70
C MET A 1 -16.20 2.04 -29.80
N LEU A 2 -16.49 3.27 -30.28
CA LEU A 2 -17.20 4.31 -29.51
C LEU A 2 -18.58 4.64 -30.10
N ASP A 3 -19.10 3.84 -31.02
CA ASP A 3 -20.26 4.12 -31.84
C ASP A 3 -21.60 4.15 -31.06
N ASN A 4 -21.62 3.62 -29.85
CA ASN A 4 -22.79 3.63 -28.94
C ASN A 4 -22.40 4.24 -27.58
N LEU A 5 -21.61 5.31 -27.58
CA LEU A 5 -21.22 5.97 -26.33
C LEU A 5 -22.34 6.94 -25.91
N GLU A 6 -23.13 6.52 -24.95
CA GLU A 6 -24.10 7.41 -24.30
C GLU A 6 -23.38 8.32 -23.31
N LEU A 7 -23.57 9.63 -23.44
CA LEU A 7 -23.03 10.60 -22.51
C LEU A 7 -23.97 10.71 -21.30
N PRO A 8 -23.48 10.57 -20.06
CA PRO A 8 -24.30 10.72 -18.86
C PRO A 8 -25.06 12.06 -18.89
N ASP A 9 -26.36 12.06 -18.61
CA ASP A 9 -27.15 13.28 -18.59
C ASP A 9 -27.02 13.96 -17.21
N ASN A 10 -26.14 14.95 -17.12
CA ASN A 10 -25.87 15.74 -15.92
C ASN A 10 -25.39 17.14 -16.31
N ASP A 11 -25.36 18.09 -15.34
CA ASP A 11 -24.98 19.51 -15.56
C ASP A 11 -23.49 19.75 -15.81
N ARG A 12 -22.67 18.69 -15.97
CA ARG A 12 -21.24 18.84 -16.23
C ARG A 12 -20.96 19.21 -17.70
N PRO A 13 -19.87 19.93 -17.99
CA PRO A 13 -19.44 20.23 -19.36
C PRO A 13 -19.30 18.96 -20.21
N ILE A 14 -19.71 19.03 -21.49
CA ILE A 14 -19.73 17.87 -22.42
C ILE A 14 -18.36 17.16 -22.48
N TYR A 15 -17.23 17.89 -22.40
CA TYR A 15 -15.92 17.27 -22.43
C TYR A 15 -15.63 16.40 -21.19
N GLN A 16 -16.17 16.78 -20.02
CA GLN A 16 -16.04 15.97 -18.81
C GLN A 16 -16.91 14.72 -18.89
N ARG A 17 -18.16 14.88 -19.36
CA ARG A 17 -19.09 13.76 -19.58
C ARG A 17 -18.51 12.74 -20.56
N LEU A 18 -17.87 13.20 -21.63
CA LEU A 18 -17.18 12.34 -22.61
C LEU A 18 -15.97 11.63 -21.98
N ALA A 19 -15.15 12.35 -21.22
CA ALA A 19 -14.01 11.75 -20.52
C ALA A 19 -14.45 10.70 -19.48
N ASP A 20 -15.53 10.98 -18.75
CA ASP A 20 -16.09 10.04 -17.77
C ASP A 20 -16.63 8.78 -18.47
N ALA A 21 -17.41 8.91 -19.54
CA ALA A 21 -17.95 7.79 -20.29
C ALA A 21 -16.87 6.88 -20.90
N ILE A 22 -15.80 7.46 -21.48
CA ILE A 22 -14.66 6.68 -21.99
C ILE A 22 -13.93 6.02 -20.83
N GLY A 23 -13.70 6.75 -19.74
CA GLY A 23 -13.05 6.23 -18.54
C GLY A 23 -13.82 5.06 -17.92
N GLU A 24 -15.16 5.08 -17.95
CA GLU A 24 -16.01 3.96 -17.49
C GLU A 24 -15.87 2.71 -18.36
N ARG A 25 -15.82 2.85 -19.69
CA ARG A 25 -15.59 1.71 -20.59
C ARG A 25 -14.20 1.09 -20.40
N ILE A 26 -13.17 1.91 -20.19
CA ILE A 26 -11.84 1.43 -19.84
C ILE A 26 -11.88 0.62 -18.50
N ALA A 27 -12.65 1.11 -17.54
CA ALA A 27 -12.76 0.43 -16.26
C ALA A 27 -13.53 -0.88 -16.28
N ARG A 28 -14.54 -0.98 -17.18
CA ARG A 28 -15.30 -2.22 -17.40
C ARG A 28 -14.53 -3.22 -18.28
N GLY A 29 -13.33 -2.84 -18.80
CA GLY A 29 -12.55 -3.68 -19.71
C GLY A 29 -13.12 -3.77 -21.13
N GLU A 30 -14.08 -2.91 -21.48
CA GLU A 30 -14.64 -2.80 -22.83
C GLU A 30 -13.67 -2.16 -23.81
N LEU A 31 -12.72 -1.37 -23.29
CA LEU A 31 -11.59 -0.79 -24.02
C LEU A 31 -10.30 -1.30 -23.36
N VAL A 32 -9.45 -1.98 -24.13
CA VAL A 32 -8.29 -2.72 -23.61
C VAL A 32 -7.03 -1.87 -23.70
N ALA A 33 -6.13 -2.02 -22.75
CA ALA A 33 -4.83 -1.35 -22.73
C ALA A 33 -4.03 -1.63 -24.01
N GLY A 34 -3.44 -0.58 -24.60
CA GLY A 34 -2.74 -0.65 -25.87
C GLY A 34 -3.64 -0.50 -27.11
N GLU A 35 -4.96 -0.56 -26.94
CA GLU A 35 -5.91 -0.36 -28.02
C GLU A 35 -5.91 1.09 -28.49
N ARG A 36 -6.02 1.30 -29.82
CA ARG A 36 -5.98 2.64 -30.42
C ARG A 36 -7.37 3.26 -30.44
N LEU A 37 -7.53 4.42 -29.83
CA LEU A 37 -8.75 5.20 -29.92
C LEU A 37 -8.90 5.83 -31.33
N PRO A 38 -10.15 5.99 -31.82
CA PRO A 38 -10.41 6.66 -33.07
C PRO A 38 -9.88 8.11 -33.05
N PRO A 39 -9.53 8.67 -34.22
CA PRO A 39 -9.12 10.07 -34.32
C PRO A 39 -10.18 11.04 -33.79
N HIS A 40 -9.77 12.12 -33.15
CA HIS A 40 -10.68 13.12 -32.55
C HIS A 40 -11.78 13.59 -33.50
N ARG A 41 -11.48 13.74 -34.81
CA ARG A 41 -12.47 14.16 -35.85
C ARG A 41 -13.54 13.09 -36.08
N GLU A 42 -13.20 11.83 -35.97
CA GLU A 42 -14.13 10.71 -36.12
C GLU A 42 -15.07 10.62 -34.92
N ILE A 43 -14.55 10.72 -33.70
CA ILE A 43 -15.34 10.78 -32.49
C ILE A 43 -16.29 11.99 -32.49
N ALA A 44 -15.77 13.14 -32.86
CA ALA A 44 -16.56 14.37 -32.96
C ALA A 44 -17.76 14.21 -33.92
N ARG A 45 -17.52 13.54 -35.06
CA ARG A 45 -18.56 13.27 -36.05
C ARG A 45 -19.60 12.25 -35.56
N SER A 46 -19.16 11.15 -34.93
CA SER A 46 -20.06 10.11 -34.46
C SER A 46 -20.96 10.60 -33.33
N LEU A 47 -20.46 11.50 -32.47
CA LEU A 47 -21.20 12.03 -31.32
C LEU A 47 -21.89 13.38 -31.58
N GLY A 48 -21.75 13.97 -32.76
CA GLY A 48 -22.33 15.27 -33.09
C GLY A 48 -21.80 16.45 -32.26
N ILE A 49 -20.55 16.39 -31.79
CA ILE A 49 -19.92 17.42 -30.94
C ILE A 49 -18.71 18.05 -31.59
N ASN A 50 -18.23 19.18 -31.03
CA ASN A 50 -17.08 19.89 -31.61
C ASN A 50 -15.76 19.12 -31.34
N VAL A 51 -14.83 19.14 -32.32
CA VAL A 51 -13.49 18.54 -32.21
C VAL A 51 -12.71 19.09 -31.00
N THR A 52 -12.87 20.40 -30.71
CA THR A 52 -12.24 21.02 -29.52
C THR A 52 -12.75 20.41 -28.21
N THR A 53 -14.01 20.00 -28.14
CA THR A 53 -14.61 19.32 -26.99
C THR A 53 -13.98 17.93 -26.81
N VAL A 54 -13.80 17.19 -27.92
CA VAL A 54 -13.11 15.89 -27.89
C VAL A 54 -11.65 16.06 -27.44
N THR A 55 -10.95 17.07 -27.98
CA THR A 55 -9.56 17.36 -27.61
C THR A 55 -9.43 17.65 -26.11
N ARG A 56 -10.35 18.45 -25.55
CA ARG A 56 -10.40 18.70 -24.08
C ARG A 56 -10.69 17.43 -23.28
N ALA A 57 -11.59 16.57 -23.76
CA ALA A 57 -11.88 15.28 -23.11
C ALA A 57 -10.65 14.38 -23.13
N PHE A 58 -9.92 14.31 -24.24
CA PHE A 58 -8.70 13.53 -24.36
C PHE A 58 -7.56 14.09 -23.50
N SER A 59 -7.43 15.42 -23.41
CA SER A 59 -6.51 16.03 -22.46
C SER A 59 -6.84 15.66 -21.01
N ALA A 60 -8.13 15.65 -20.64
CA ALA A 60 -8.58 15.22 -19.32
C ALA A 60 -8.31 13.72 -19.09
N LEU A 61 -8.52 12.86 -20.09
CA LEU A 61 -8.18 11.44 -20.01
C LEU A 61 -6.66 11.23 -19.89
N GLN A 62 -5.86 12.01 -20.60
CA GLN A 62 -4.40 11.97 -20.52
C GLN A 62 -3.90 12.46 -19.16
N GLN A 63 -4.48 13.52 -18.60
CA GLN A 63 -4.22 13.97 -17.23
C GLN A 63 -4.56 12.90 -16.19
N ARG A 64 -5.62 12.10 -16.44
CA ARG A 64 -6.02 10.97 -15.61
C ARG A 64 -5.17 9.69 -15.86
N GLY A 65 -4.17 9.75 -16.76
CA GLY A 65 -3.34 8.58 -17.11
C GLY A 65 -4.09 7.45 -17.83
N LEU A 66 -5.30 7.70 -18.37
CA LEU A 66 -6.13 6.69 -19.01
C LEU A 66 -5.79 6.49 -20.47
N VAL A 67 -5.19 7.50 -21.11
CA VAL A 67 -4.74 7.45 -22.51
C VAL A 67 -3.36 8.08 -22.65
N GLU A 68 -2.60 7.63 -23.65
CA GLU A 68 -1.30 8.19 -24.02
C GLU A 68 -1.28 8.55 -25.51
N ALA A 69 -0.78 9.75 -25.84
CA ALA A 69 -0.54 10.15 -27.23
C ALA A 69 0.85 9.67 -27.66
N ARG A 70 0.94 8.83 -28.70
CA ARG A 70 2.22 8.38 -29.28
C ARG A 70 2.42 8.98 -30.66
N PRO A 71 3.53 9.72 -30.92
CA PRO A 71 3.83 10.27 -32.23
C PRO A 71 3.77 9.17 -33.30
N GLY A 72 3.02 9.43 -34.41
CA GLY A 72 2.85 8.48 -35.49
C GLY A 72 1.89 7.31 -35.25
N ARG A 73 1.48 7.05 -33.99
CA ARG A 73 0.59 5.93 -33.62
C ARG A 73 -0.79 6.38 -33.11
N GLY A 74 -1.01 7.68 -32.92
CA GLY A 74 -2.27 8.21 -32.39
C GLY A 74 -2.39 8.10 -30.88
N THR A 75 -3.62 8.21 -30.36
CA THR A 75 -3.92 8.07 -28.94
C THR A 75 -4.27 6.63 -28.66
N LEU A 76 -3.57 6.03 -27.71
CA LEU A 76 -3.78 4.66 -27.25
C LEU A 76 -4.37 4.69 -25.85
N ILE A 77 -5.17 3.67 -25.50
CA ILE A 77 -5.49 3.40 -24.11
C ILE A 77 -4.17 3.15 -23.38
N ALA A 78 -3.91 3.90 -22.32
CA ALA A 78 -2.68 3.74 -21.56
C ALA A 78 -2.57 2.30 -21.07
N LEU A 79 -1.40 1.70 -21.30
CA LEU A 79 -1.02 0.50 -20.57
C LEU A 79 -0.94 0.94 -19.11
N ARG A 80 -1.99 0.71 -18.31
CA ARG A 80 -1.75 0.58 -16.89
C ARG A 80 -0.71 -0.52 -16.80
N GLU A 81 0.43 -0.24 -16.20
CA GLU A 81 1.22 -1.32 -15.62
C GLU A 81 0.21 -2.07 -14.77
N THR A 82 -0.25 -3.23 -15.26
CA THR A 82 -1.21 -4.07 -14.56
C THR A 82 -0.62 -4.30 -13.19
N GLU A 83 -1.47 -4.44 -12.18
CA GLU A 83 -1.03 -4.72 -10.78
C GLU A 83 -0.08 -5.92 -10.71
N GLU A 84 -0.04 -6.81 -11.71
CA GLU A 84 0.99 -7.82 -11.91
C GLU A 84 2.40 -7.22 -11.98
N SER A 85 2.56 -6.04 -12.59
CA SER A 85 3.83 -5.28 -12.58
C SER A 85 4.10 -4.64 -11.20
N SER A 86 3.05 -4.20 -10.49
CA SER A 86 3.16 -3.61 -9.15
C SER A 86 3.44 -4.66 -8.07
N PHE A 87 3.02 -5.91 -8.29
CA PHE A 87 3.31 -7.07 -7.43
C PHE A 87 4.62 -7.80 -7.76
N LYS A 88 5.46 -7.28 -8.64
CA LYS A 88 6.83 -7.80 -8.80
C LYS A 88 7.59 -7.55 -7.49
N SER A 89 7.34 -8.45 -6.53
CA SER A 89 8.00 -8.47 -5.22
C SER A 89 9.42 -9.02 -5.27
N ALA A 90 9.85 -9.52 -6.44
CA ALA A 90 11.21 -9.96 -6.66
C ALA A 90 12.04 -8.77 -7.17
N PRO A 91 13.28 -8.60 -6.68
CA PRO A 91 14.24 -7.71 -7.33
C PRO A 91 14.27 -8.08 -8.81
N SER A 92 14.19 -7.10 -9.70
CA SER A 92 14.44 -7.38 -11.11
C SER A 92 15.90 -7.83 -11.22
N ASP A 93 16.15 -8.99 -11.79
CA ASP A 93 17.52 -9.47 -12.13
C ASP A 93 18.11 -8.65 -13.30
N GLU A 94 17.56 -7.47 -13.59
CA GLU A 94 18.13 -6.54 -14.57
C GLU A 94 19.48 -6.06 -14.06
N ALA A 95 20.53 -6.47 -14.73
CA ALA A 95 21.89 -6.09 -14.40
C ALA A 95 22.02 -4.54 -14.41
N GLY A 96 22.45 -3.98 -13.29
CA GLY A 96 22.67 -2.53 -13.13
C GLY A 96 21.46 -1.71 -12.68
N LEU A 97 20.29 -2.33 -12.41
CA LEU A 97 19.14 -1.62 -11.85
C LEU A 97 19.23 -1.55 -10.31
N ILE A 98 19.23 -0.34 -9.76
CA ILE A 98 18.99 -0.10 -8.33
C ILE A 98 17.48 0.01 -8.13
N ASP A 99 16.85 -1.09 -7.73
CA ASP A 99 15.39 -1.16 -7.62
C ASP A 99 14.89 -0.66 -6.26
N LEU A 100 14.47 0.62 -6.20
CA LEU A 100 13.84 1.26 -5.05
C LEU A 100 12.31 1.16 -5.05
N SER A 101 11.70 0.33 -5.91
CA SER A 101 10.26 0.12 -5.96
C SER A 101 9.76 -0.89 -4.93
N VAL A 102 10.60 -1.85 -4.52
CA VAL A 102 10.26 -2.96 -3.62
C VAL A 102 10.43 -2.56 -2.16
N ASN A 103 9.37 -2.73 -1.35
CA ASN A 103 9.42 -2.40 0.08
C ASN A 103 9.93 -3.58 0.93
N ARG A 104 11.19 -3.53 1.33
CA ARG A 104 11.87 -4.55 2.14
C ARG A 104 12.74 -3.92 3.25
N PRO A 105 13.06 -4.68 4.33
CA PRO A 105 14.01 -4.26 5.36
C PRO A 105 15.38 -3.91 4.79
N ALA A 106 16.05 -2.94 5.41
CA ALA A 106 17.34 -2.40 4.97
C ALA A 106 18.55 -3.23 5.43
N THR A 107 18.36 -4.22 6.31
CA THR A 107 19.47 -4.99 6.90
C THR A 107 19.34 -6.48 6.65
N SER A 108 20.48 -7.18 6.77
CA SER A 108 20.57 -8.64 6.74
C SER A 108 20.61 -9.28 8.14
N ALA A 109 20.37 -8.51 9.20
CA ALA A 109 20.47 -8.97 10.58
C ALA A 109 19.64 -10.23 10.89
N TYR A 110 18.50 -10.40 10.21
CA TYR A 110 17.70 -11.62 10.30
C TYR A 110 18.44 -12.86 9.81
N ARG A 111 19.22 -12.78 8.73
CA ARG A 111 19.99 -13.93 8.21
C ARG A 111 20.96 -14.46 9.23
N ASP A 112 21.66 -13.58 9.92
CA ASP A 112 22.68 -13.93 10.92
C ASP A 112 22.02 -14.51 12.19
N ALA A 113 20.89 -13.92 12.60
CA ALA A 113 20.06 -14.44 13.69
C ALA A 113 19.52 -15.84 13.35
N LEU A 114 19.00 -16.04 12.14
CA LEU A 114 18.47 -17.34 11.70
C LEU A 114 19.55 -18.42 11.64
N ALA A 115 20.75 -18.09 11.13
CA ALA A 115 21.89 -19.02 11.12
C ALA A 115 22.28 -19.49 12.53
N THR A 116 22.14 -18.61 13.53
CA THR A 116 22.39 -18.93 14.94
C THR A 116 21.25 -19.74 15.57
N LEU A 117 20.01 -19.45 15.17
CA LEU A 117 18.81 -20.07 15.76
C LEU A 117 18.57 -21.50 15.23
N LEU A 118 18.70 -21.74 13.92
CA LEU A 118 18.33 -23.02 13.30
C LEU A 118 18.95 -24.27 13.95
N PRO A 119 20.26 -24.31 14.32
CA PRO A 119 20.84 -25.44 15.00
C PRO A 119 20.28 -25.72 16.40
N ARG A 120 19.64 -24.72 17.02
CA ARG A 120 19.05 -24.79 18.37
C ARG A 120 17.62 -25.30 18.35
N LEU A 121 16.89 -25.12 17.23
CA LEU A 121 15.47 -25.47 17.13
C LEU A 121 15.20 -26.96 17.39
N ALA A 122 16.07 -27.84 16.93
CA ALA A 122 15.93 -29.29 17.17
C ALA A 122 15.95 -29.68 18.67
N LYS A 123 16.44 -28.77 19.53
CA LYS A 123 16.47 -28.95 20.98
C LYS A 123 15.28 -28.27 21.71
N ASP A 124 14.48 -27.51 20.97
CA ASP A 124 13.28 -26.88 21.52
C ASP A 124 12.23 -27.96 21.79
N ARG A 125 11.65 -27.97 23.01
CA ARG A 125 10.62 -28.93 23.39
C ARG A 125 9.39 -28.93 22.46
N ARG A 126 9.12 -27.82 21.82
CA ARG A 126 8.01 -27.65 20.86
C ARG A 126 8.28 -28.31 19.52
N PHE A 127 9.55 -28.67 19.23
CA PHE A 127 9.96 -29.28 17.97
C PHE A 127 9.26 -30.62 17.72
N ALA A 128 9.02 -31.40 18.76
CA ALA A 128 8.35 -32.71 18.66
C ALA A 128 6.91 -32.62 18.12
N ASN A 129 6.24 -31.47 18.32
CA ASN A 129 4.84 -31.25 17.90
C ASN A 129 4.70 -30.56 16.53
N LEU A 130 5.80 -30.34 15.79
CA LEU A 130 5.74 -29.67 14.49
C LEU A 130 5.08 -30.50 13.39
N GLN A 131 4.98 -31.83 13.59
CA GLN A 131 4.31 -32.75 12.68
C GLN A 131 2.79 -32.78 12.83
N ASP A 132 2.25 -32.22 13.92
CA ASP A 132 0.84 -32.33 14.23
C ASP A 132 0.04 -31.16 13.64
N TYR A 133 -1.27 -31.39 13.48
CA TYR A 133 -2.20 -30.32 13.17
C TYR A 133 -2.37 -29.40 14.40
N HIS A 134 -2.40 -28.10 14.13
CA HIS A 134 -2.68 -27.08 15.13
C HIS A 134 -4.03 -26.42 14.90
N PRO A 135 -4.60 -25.74 15.93
CA PRO A 135 -5.80 -24.92 15.76
C PRO A 135 -5.63 -23.89 14.63
N PRO A 136 -6.70 -23.51 13.92
CA PRO A 136 -6.63 -22.50 12.86
C PRO A 136 -6.01 -21.18 13.31
N GLU A 137 -6.24 -20.78 14.56
CA GLU A 137 -5.68 -19.56 15.15
C GLU A 137 -4.15 -19.65 15.34
N GLY A 138 -3.58 -20.83 15.19
CA GLY A 138 -2.17 -21.13 15.41
C GLY A 138 -1.86 -21.83 16.73
N PRO A 139 -0.63 -22.35 16.88
CA PRO A 139 -0.20 -23.03 18.08
C PRO A 139 -0.39 -22.14 19.34
N PRO A 140 -0.96 -22.67 20.45
CA PRO A 140 -1.22 -21.86 21.64
C PRO A 140 0.01 -21.12 22.19
N TRP A 141 1.17 -21.81 22.20
CA TRP A 141 2.44 -21.21 22.65
C TRP A 141 2.90 -20.05 21.76
N ALA A 142 2.64 -20.11 20.46
CA ALA A 142 2.99 -19.03 19.52
C ALA A 142 2.01 -17.84 19.64
N ARG A 143 0.73 -18.10 19.92
CA ARG A 143 -0.26 -17.05 20.17
C ARG A 143 0.06 -16.29 21.47
N VAL A 144 0.54 -16.97 22.51
CA VAL A 144 1.00 -16.31 23.75
C VAL A 144 2.18 -15.39 23.45
N ALA A 145 3.21 -15.86 22.78
CA ALA A 145 4.37 -15.04 22.43
C ALA A 145 3.99 -13.85 21.54
N ALA A 146 3.03 -14.03 20.62
CA ALA A 146 2.50 -12.96 19.80
C ALA A 146 1.70 -11.93 20.62
N ALA A 147 0.87 -12.38 21.55
CA ALA A 147 0.11 -11.51 22.45
C ALA A 147 1.03 -10.69 23.36
N ASP A 148 2.07 -11.31 23.92
CA ASP A 148 3.08 -10.60 24.71
C ASP A 148 3.82 -9.54 23.89
N TRP A 149 4.18 -9.85 22.63
CA TRP A 149 4.80 -8.92 21.71
C TRP A 149 3.89 -7.72 21.38
N LEU A 150 2.59 -7.96 21.23
CA LEU A 150 1.59 -6.95 20.87
C LEU A 150 1.01 -6.22 22.09
N ASN A 151 1.37 -6.63 23.31
CA ASN A 151 0.87 -6.04 24.54
C ASN A 151 1.21 -4.53 24.60
N GLY A 152 0.22 -3.70 24.89
CA GLY A 152 0.33 -2.24 24.86
C GLY A 152 0.40 -1.64 23.46
N ILE A 153 0.43 -2.46 22.40
CA ILE A 153 0.35 -2.02 20.99
C ILE A 153 -1.08 -2.23 20.47
N ALA A 154 -1.55 -3.46 20.45
CA ALA A 154 -2.80 -3.85 19.80
C ALA A 154 -3.71 -4.68 20.71
N GLY A 155 -3.57 -4.55 22.01
CA GLY A 155 -4.38 -5.30 22.97
C GLY A 155 -3.79 -5.27 24.38
N ASP A 156 -4.37 -6.12 25.22
CA ASP A 156 -4.06 -6.30 26.64
C ASP A 156 -3.22 -7.55 26.90
N GLY A 157 -2.60 -8.13 25.87
CA GLY A 157 -1.87 -9.39 25.96
C GLY A 157 -2.77 -10.65 25.95
N ASP A 158 -4.07 -10.52 25.59
CA ASP A 158 -4.98 -11.67 25.50
C ASP A 158 -4.70 -12.50 24.24
N ALA A 159 -3.99 -13.62 24.43
CA ALA A 159 -3.74 -14.60 23.37
C ALA A 159 -5.04 -15.19 22.79
N GLY A 160 -6.16 -15.12 23.52
CA GLY A 160 -7.48 -15.52 23.04
C GLY A 160 -8.02 -14.66 21.91
N ARG A 161 -7.46 -13.47 21.66
CA ARG A 161 -7.84 -12.55 20.57
C ARG A 161 -6.90 -12.62 19.37
N VAL A 162 -5.82 -13.40 19.44
CA VAL A 162 -4.79 -13.47 18.40
C VAL A 162 -5.04 -14.63 17.45
N VAL A 163 -4.96 -14.34 16.15
CA VAL A 163 -4.87 -15.33 15.06
C VAL A 163 -3.55 -15.11 14.33
N LEU A 164 -2.77 -16.17 14.16
CA LEU A 164 -1.52 -16.15 13.43
C LEU A 164 -1.77 -16.41 11.95
N THR A 165 -1.04 -15.70 11.07
CA THR A 165 -1.25 -15.76 9.63
C THR A 165 0.07 -15.85 8.85
N ASP A 166 0.03 -16.30 7.59
CA ASP A 166 1.20 -16.30 6.69
C ASP A 166 1.52 -14.89 6.17
N GLY A 167 1.84 -13.99 7.12
CA GLY A 167 2.08 -12.57 6.92
C GLY A 167 0.79 -11.75 6.88
N ALA A 168 0.94 -10.42 7.00
CA ALA A 168 -0.18 -9.48 7.10
C ALA A 168 -1.12 -9.50 5.88
N GLN A 169 -0.60 -9.72 4.65
CA GLN A 169 -1.43 -9.82 3.45
C GLN A 169 -2.43 -10.98 3.53
N HIS A 170 -2.00 -12.15 4.03
CA HIS A 170 -2.90 -13.27 4.26
C HIS A 170 -3.90 -12.95 5.37
N GLY A 171 -3.44 -12.32 6.46
CA GLY A 171 -4.33 -11.82 7.52
C GLY A 171 -5.40 -10.89 6.99
N LEU A 172 -5.02 -9.92 6.14
CA LEU A 172 -5.97 -8.98 5.52
C LEU A 172 -6.98 -9.71 4.62
N ALA A 173 -6.55 -10.70 3.84
CA ALA A 173 -7.44 -11.51 3.01
C ALA A 173 -8.49 -12.27 3.84
N CYS A 174 -8.06 -12.90 4.94
CA CYS A 174 -8.95 -13.60 5.87
C CYS A 174 -9.92 -12.64 6.57
N VAL A 175 -9.42 -11.48 7.00
CA VAL A 175 -10.25 -10.44 7.65
C VAL A 175 -11.33 -9.92 6.72
N LEU A 176 -11.00 -9.55 5.48
CA LEU A 176 -11.99 -9.10 4.50
C LEU A 176 -13.06 -10.17 4.24
N ARG A 177 -12.65 -11.45 4.08
CA ARG A 177 -13.59 -12.57 3.88
C ARG A 177 -14.47 -12.81 5.10
N ALA A 178 -13.95 -12.56 6.29
CA ALA A 178 -14.70 -12.76 7.55
C ALA A 178 -15.71 -11.63 7.83
N LEU A 179 -15.43 -10.42 7.35
CA LEU A 179 -16.19 -9.22 7.70
C LEU A 179 -17.18 -8.77 6.61
N ALA A 180 -16.91 -9.06 5.34
CA ALA A 180 -17.60 -8.45 4.22
C ALA A 180 -18.11 -9.48 3.22
N GLU A 181 -19.24 -9.19 2.60
CA GLU A 181 -19.85 -9.95 1.53
C GLU A 181 -19.64 -9.23 0.18
N ARG A 182 -19.81 -9.97 -0.92
CA ARG A 182 -19.72 -9.41 -2.27
C ARG A 182 -20.65 -8.19 -2.43
N GLY A 183 -20.08 -7.07 -2.87
CA GLY A 183 -20.79 -5.81 -3.05
C GLY A 183 -20.72 -4.86 -1.86
N ASP A 184 -20.22 -5.33 -0.70
CA ASP A 184 -20.00 -4.46 0.45
C ASP A 184 -18.94 -3.40 0.17
N ILE A 185 -19.15 -2.21 0.74
CA ILE A 185 -18.24 -1.08 0.58
C ILE A 185 -17.17 -1.11 1.67
N ILE A 186 -15.92 -1.05 1.22
CA ILE A 186 -14.75 -0.81 2.07
C ILE A 186 -14.21 0.58 1.76
N LEU A 187 -14.03 1.40 2.78
CA LEU A 187 -13.39 2.71 2.64
C LEU A 187 -11.88 2.58 2.87
N ALA A 188 -11.10 3.42 2.19
CA ALA A 188 -9.66 3.55 2.42
C ALA A 188 -9.20 4.97 2.05
N ASP A 189 -7.95 5.32 2.34
CA ASP A 189 -7.33 6.52 1.78
C ASP A 189 -7.36 6.49 0.25
N SER A 190 -7.54 7.65 -0.41
CA SER A 190 -7.52 7.76 -1.89
C SER A 190 -6.21 7.28 -2.52
N ILE A 191 -5.14 7.26 -1.73
CA ILE A 191 -3.84 6.67 -2.03
C ILE A 191 -3.48 5.77 -0.86
N THR A 192 -3.34 4.46 -1.06
CA THR A 192 -3.01 3.52 0.00
C THR A 192 -2.28 2.29 -0.51
N TYR A 193 -2.01 1.35 0.38
CA TYR A 193 -1.37 0.08 0.04
C TYR A 193 -2.16 -0.69 -1.04
N GLN A 194 -1.53 -0.93 -2.18
CA GLN A 194 -2.19 -1.55 -3.35
C GLN A 194 -2.76 -2.96 -3.10
N GLY A 195 -2.26 -3.67 -2.07
CA GLY A 195 -2.76 -5.00 -1.73
C GLY A 195 -4.23 -5.02 -1.34
N ILE A 196 -4.77 -3.94 -0.74
CA ILE A 196 -6.20 -3.85 -0.42
C ILE A 196 -7.06 -3.82 -1.70
N SER A 197 -6.61 -3.07 -2.74
CA SER A 197 -7.32 -3.00 -4.02
C SER A 197 -7.42 -4.36 -4.71
N ALA A 198 -6.32 -5.12 -4.71
CA ALA A 198 -6.28 -6.46 -5.29
C ALA A 198 -7.21 -7.43 -4.53
N LEU A 199 -7.19 -7.39 -3.20
CA LEU A 199 -8.04 -8.24 -2.35
C LEU A 199 -9.51 -7.88 -2.49
N CYS A 200 -9.88 -6.61 -2.45
CA CYS A 200 -11.27 -6.19 -2.65
C CYS A 200 -11.79 -6.64 -4.02
N ARG A 201 -10.99 -6.47 -5.08
CA ARG A 201 -11.36 -6.94 -6.42
C ARG A 201 -11.55 -8.45 -6.46
N SER A 202 -10.63 -9.23 -5.89
CA SER A 202 -10.71 -10.70 -5.90
C SER A 202 -11.92 -11.23 -5.15
N GLN A 203 -12.38 -10.50 -4.12
CA GLN A 203 -13.54 -10.86 -3.31
C GLN A 203 -14.84 -10.18 -3.76
N GLY A 204 -14.79 -9.32 -4.79
CA GLY A 204 -15.93 -8.60 -5.32
C GLY A 204 -16.46 -7.50 -4.40
N LEU A 205 -15.61 -6.92 -3.57
CA LEU A 205 -15.91 -5.79 -2.69
C LEU A 205 -15.76 -4.47 -3.44
N ASP A 206 -16.52 -3.45 -3.04
CA ASP A 206 -16.47 -2.10 -3.60
C ASP A 206 -15.52 -1.22 -2.75
N LEU A 207 -14.29 -1.05 -3.21
CA LEU A 207 -13.31 -0.22 -2.53
C LEU A 207 -13.46 1.25 -2.93
N ARG A 208 -13.67 2.14 -1.95
CA ARG A 208 -13.84 3.58 -2.14
C ARG A 208 -12.73 4.37 -1.45
N GLY A 209 -12.05 5.22 -2.21
CA GLY A 209 -11.02 6.12 -1.71
C GLY A 209 -11.61 7.39 -1.09
N LEU A 210 -11.08 7.82 0.04
CA LEU A 210 -11.44 9.08 0.69
C LEU A 210 -10.31 10.10 0.58
N PRO A 211 -10.62 11.41 0.50
CA PRO A 211 -9.63 12.46 0.48
C PRO A 211 -8.70 12.41 1.70
N ILE A 212 -7.41 12.60 1.44
CA ILE A 212 -6.37 12.73 2.45
C ILE A 212 -5.77 14.13 2.44
N ASP A 213 -5.19 14.53 3.56
CA ASP A 213 -4.32 15.70 3.69
C ASP A 213 -2.90 15.29 4.12
N ARG A 214 -2.07 16.23 4.54
CA ARG A 214 -0.71 15.94 5.04
C ARG A 214 -0.69 15.16 6.35
N GLU A 215 -1.83 14.99 7.01
CA GLU A 215 -2.00 14.21 8.24
C GLU A 215 -2.77 12.89 8.02
N GLY A 216 -3.07 12.52 6.75
CA GLY A 216 -3.77 11.30 6.36
C GLY A 216 -5.26 11.48 6.12
N MET A 217 -6.08 10.46 6.36
CA MET A 217 -7.53 10.50 6.12
C MET A 217 -8.20 11.66 6.86
N ARG A 218 -9.04 12.40 6.14
CA ARG A 218 -9.82 13.50 6.70
C ARG A 218 -11.05 12.99 7.43
N PRO A 219 -11.25 13.32 8.72
CA PRO A 219 -12.40 12.87 9.51
C PRO A 219 -13.75 13.37 8.98
N ASP A 220 -13.82 14.59 8.42
CA ASP A 220 -15.01 15.14 7.79
C ASP A 220 -15.43 14.37 6.53
N ALA A 221 -14.47 13.99 5.71
CA ALA A 221 -14.70 13.15 4.53
C ALA A 221 -15.17 11.75 4.93
N PHE A 222 -14.59 11.17 5.98
CA PHE A 222 -14.99 9.88 6.50
C PHE A 222 -16.42 9.92 7.07
N GLU A 223 -16.76 10.95 7.84
CA GLU A 223 -18.12 11.18 8.36
C GLU A 223 -19.15 11.26 7.24
N ALA A 224 -18.88 12.08 6.21
CA ALA A 224 -19.77 12.25 5.06
C ALA A 224 -19.95 10.92 4.27
N ALA A 225 -18.88 10.15 4.09
CA ALA A 225 -18.94 8.86 3.44
C ALA A 225 -19.75 7.84 4.24
N CYS A 226 -19.59 7.78 5.56
CA CYS A 226 -20.36 6.90 6.43
C CYS A 226 -21.86 7.21 6.36
N ALA A 227 -22.22 8.49 6.38
CA ALA A 227 -23.62 8.92 6.30
C ALA A 227 -24.31 8.55 4.99
N THR A 228 -23.58 8.54 3.88
CA THR A 228 -24.14 8.33 2.53
C THR A 228 -23.98 6.90 2.01
N LEU A 229 -22.83 6.25 2.27
CA LEU A 229 -22.46 4.97 1.64
C LEU A 229 -22.73 3.76 2.54
N ARG A 230 -22.85 3.94 3.86
CA ARG A 230 -23.00 2.87 4.85
C ARG A 230 -21.93 1.77 4.68
N PRO A 231 -20.64 2.11 4.79
CA PRO A 231 -19.55 1.18 4.54
C PRO A 231 -19.52 0.07 5.60
N ARG A 232 -19.03 -1.10 5.22
CA ARG A 232 -18.83 -2.23 6.13
C ARG A 232 -17.63 -2.03 7.04
N ALA A 233 -16.53 -1.49 6.47
CA ALA A 233 -15.30 -1.21 7.19
C ALA A 233 -14.52 -0.06 6.54
N VAL A 234 -13.57 0.50 7.30
CA VAL A 234 -12.52 1.39 6.79
C VAL A 234 -11.16 0.72 6.98
N PHE A 235 -10.34 0.70 5.91
CA PHE A 235 -8.96 0.22 5.93
C PHE A 235 -8.02 1.40 6.12
N LEU A 236 -7.14 1.33 7.12
CA LEU A 236 -6.19 2.38 7.49
C LEU A 236 -4.79 1.81 7.68
N VAL A 237 -3.76 2.53 7.20
CA VAL A 237 -2.34 2.27 7.49
C VAL A 237 -1.81 3.42 8.35
N PRO A 238 -1.99 3.38 9.68
CA PRO A 238 -1.85 4.56 10.53
C PRO A 238 -0.42 4.93 10.91
N SER A 239 0.56 4.05 10.67
CA SER A 239 1.97 4.27 11.01
C SER A 239 2.83 4.17 9.76
N LEU A 240 3.65 5.21 9.47
CA LEU A 240 4.52 5.25 8.30
C LEU A 240 3.77 4.83 7.03
N HIS A 241 2.64 5.47 6.79
CA HIS A 241 1.66 5.12 5.76
C HIS A 241 2.32 4.80 4.42
N ASN A 242 1.94 3.69 3.82
CA ASN A 242 2.39 3.30 2.50
C ASN A 242 1.37 3.75 1.43
N PRO A 243 1.71 4.74 0.57
CA PRO A 243 3.06 5.19 0.24
C PRO A 243 3.52 6.51 0.88
N THR A 244 2.64 7.30 1.52
CA THR A 244 2.87 8.72 1.83
C THR A 244 3.76 8.97 3.05
N THR A 245 4.14 7.96 3.80
CA THR A 245 4.94 8.01 5.03
C THR A 245 4.28 8.69 6.24
N VAL A 246 3.06 9.17 6.11
CA VAL A 246 2.30 9.80 7.19
C VAL A 246 2.18 8.85 8.37
N THR A 247 2.38 9.37 9.57
CA THR A 247 1.97 8.70 10.81
C THR A 247 0.84 9.52 11.42
N LEU A 248 -0.34 8.94 11.50
CA LEU A 248 -1.52 9.60 12.08
C LEU A 248 -1.22 10.00 13.53
N SER A 249 -1.42 11.27 13.86
CA SER A 249 -1.34 11.76 15.23
C SER A 249 -2.41 11.10 16.12
N GLU A 250 -2.21 11.14 17.43
CA GLU A 250 -3.20 10.61 18.38
C GLU A 250 -4.56 11.31 18.20
N ASP A 251 -4.57 12.63 18.01
CA ASP A 251 -5.80 13.40 17.82
C ASP A 251 -6.52 12.98 16.53
N ARG A 252 -5.78 12.74 15.43
CA ARG A 252 -6.35 12.25 14.18
C ARG A 252 -6.95 10.86 14.34
N ARG A 253 -6.24 9.94 15.04
CA ARG A 253 -6.75 8.61 15.35
C ARG A 253 -8.02 8.67 16.19
N ARG A 254 -8.06 9.49 17.24
CA ARG A 254 -9.26 9.69 18.08
C ARG A 254 -10.44 10.26 17.29
N ALA A 255 -10.19 11.21 16.41
CA ALA A 255 -11.23 11.78 15.55
C ALA A 255 -11.83 10.73 14.60
N LEU A 256 -10.99 9.94 13.91
CA LEU A 256 -11.44 8.86 13.03
C LEU A 256 -12.15 7.73 13.81
N ALA A 257 -11.63 7.35 14.97
CA ALA A 257 -12.24 6.36 15.85
C ALA A 257 -13.64 6.80 16.33
N ALA A 258 -13.81 8.09 16.65
CA ALA A 258 -15.10 8.64 17.03
C ALA A 258 -16.13 8.59 15.88
N VAL A 259 -15.72 8.82 14.63
CA VAL A 259 -16.57 8.63 13.44
C VAL A 259 -16.96 7.17 13.31
N ALA A 260 -15.97 6.26 13.34
CA ALA A 260 -16.21 4.82 13.21
C ALA A 260 -17.22 4.31 14.25
N ARG A 261 -17.09 4.76 15.51
CA ARG A 261 -18.00 4.41 16.61
C ARG A 261 -19.42 4.94 16.38
N ARG A 262 -19.58 6.22 15.96
CA ARG A 262 -20.91 6.79 15.69
C ARG A 262 -21.68 6.05 14.61
N HIS A 263 -20.99 5.58 13.58
CA HIS A 263 -21.57 4.89 12.44
C HIS A 263 -21.49 3.37 12.52
N ASN A 264 -20.94 2.82 13.61
CA ASN A 264 -20.73 1.38 13.79
C ASN A 264 -19.97 0.75 12.60
N VAL A 265 -18.90 1.43 12.12
CA VAL A 265 -18.04 0.99 11.03
C VAL A 265 -16.79 0.32 11.61
N LEU A 266 -16.48 -0.90 11.17
CA LEU A 266 -15.29 -1.61 11.63
C LEU A 266 -14.02 -0.93 11.07
N ILE A 267 -12.97 -0.89 11.89
CA ILE A 267 -11.65 -0.40 11.49
C ILE A 267 -10.76 -1.63 11.21
N ILE A 268 -10.22 -1.71 10.01
CA ILE A 268 -9.14 -2.64 9.64
C ILE A 268 -7.85 -1.84 9.70
N GLU A 269 -7.09 -2.03 10.78
CA GLU A 269 -5.84 -1.34 11.06
C GLU A 269 -4.66 -2.17 10.57
N ASP A 270 -4.02 -1.79 9.45
CA ASP A 270 -2.78 -2.40 8.97
C ASP A 270 -1.58 -1.63 9.54
N ASP A 271 -0.99 -2.14 10.61
CA ASP A 271 0.07 -1.45 11.37
C ASP A 271 1.43 -2.18 11.28
N VAL A 272 1.74 -2.75 10.10
CA VAL A 272 2.98 -3.52 9.84
C VAL A 272 4.27 -2.71 9.99
N TYR A 273 4.19 -1.39 9.92
CA TYR A 273 5.36 -0.50 10.08
C TYR A 273 5.54 0.00 11.52
N ARG A 274 4.55 -0.17 12.39
CA ARG A 274 4.62 0.29 13.77
C ARG A 274 5.89 -0.13 14.51
N PRO A 275 6.42 -1.36 14.38
CA PRO A 275 7.66 -1.73 15.05
C PRO A 275 8.87 -0.88 14.64
N LEU A 276 8.79 -0.15 13.53
CA LEU A 276 9.85 0.79 13.09
C LEU A 276 9.76 2.17 13.76
N LEU A 277 8.59 2.55 14.29
CA LEU A 277 8.46 3.81 15.03
C LEU A 277 9.24 3.75 16.35
N ASP A 278 9.89 4.84 16.70
CA ASP A 278 10.57 5.04 17.99
C ASP A 278 9.73 5.82 19.01
N ARG A 279 8.52 6.23 18.63
CA ARG A 279 7.54 6.91 19.48
C ARG A 279 6.28 6.07 19.68
N VAL A 280 5.67 6.22 20.87
CA VAL A 280 4.44 5.55 21.22
C VAL A 280 3.24 6.41 20.88
N ILE A 281 2.37 5.90 20.02
CA ILE A 281 1.07 6.50 19.67
C ILE A 281 0.02 5.39 19.86
N PRO A 282 -1.11 5.61 20.53
CA PRO A 282 -2.15 4.59 20.70
C PRO A 282 -2.63 4.07 19.34
N SER A 283 -2.74 2.75 19.18
CA SER A 283 -3.35 2.13 18.00
C SER A 283 -4.87 2.32 18.02
N PHE A 284 -5.54 2.11 16.87
CA PHE A 284 -6.99 2.04 16.88
C PHE A 284 -7.51 0.88 17.72
N ALA A 285 -6.80 -0.25 17.74
CA ALA A 285 -7.14 -1.38 18.59
C ALA A 285 -7.06 -1.05 20.09
N ALA A 286 -6.17 -0.15 20.50
CA ALA A 286 -6.11 0.36 21.88
C ALA A 286 -7.22 1.38 22.18
N LEU A 287 -7.64 2.18 21.19
CA LEU A 287 -8.68 3.19 21.32
C LEU A 287 -10.11 2.60 21.26
N GLU A 288 -10.34 1.68 20.35
CA GLU A 288 -11.64 1.04 20.06
C GLU A 288 -11.48 -0.47 19.85
N PRO A 289 -11.19 -1.23 20.93
CA PRO A 289 -10.84 -2.66 20.84
C PRO A 289 -11.98 -3.55 20.31
N GLU A 290 -13.23 -3.12 20.43
CA GLU A 290 -14.40 -3.87 19.96
C GLU A 290 -14.84 -3.49 18.53
N LEU A 291 -14.24 -2.44 17.96
CA LEU A 291 -14.49 -2.00 16.57
C LEU A 291 -13.27 -2.17 15.67
N THR A 292 -12.11 -2.57 16.21
CA THR A 292 -10.87 -2.63 15.44
C THR A 292 -10.38 -4.06 15.28
N VAL A 293 -10.08 -4.43 14.04
CA VAL A 293 -9.26 -5.59 13.69
C VAL A 293 -7.88 -5.09 13.34
N HIS A 294 -6.91 -5.35 14.23
CA HIS A 294 -5.53 -4.95 14.03
C HIS A 294 -4.76 -6.04 13.29
N ILE A 295 -4.03 -5.65 12.25
CA ILE A 295 -3.19 -6.52 11.43
C ILE A 295 -1.76 -6.02 11.52
N SER A 296 -0.83 -6.91 11.84
CA SER A 296 0.59 -6.61 11.85
C SER A 296 1.42 -7.81 11.39
N GLY A 297 2.74 -7.69 11.40
CA GLY A 297 3.61 -8.79 11.02
C GLY A 297 5.09 -8.42 11.01
N LEU A 298 5.93 -9.43 10.87
CA LEU A 298 7.37 -9.29 10.95
C LEU A 298 8.06 -9.00 9.60
N SER A 299 7.30 -8.99 8.50
CA SER A 299 7.87 -8.85 7.14
C SER A 299 8.56 -7.52 6.88
N LYS A 300 8.12 -6.42 7.52
CA LYS A 300 8.63 -5.06 7.27
C LYS A 300 9.70 -4.62 8.27
N CYS A 301 9.73 -5.24 9.44
CA CYS A 301 10.67 -4.91 10.51
C CYS A 301 11.76 -5.96 10.71
N ILE A 302 11.55 -7.21 10.25
CA ILE A 302 12.52 -8.31 10.37
C ILE A 302 12.89 -8.87 9.01
N ALA A 303 12.00 -9.64 8.36
CA ALA A 303 12.25 -10.21 7.05
C ALA A 303 10.96 -10.63 6.34
N PRO A 304 10.78 -10.30 5.05
CA PRO A 304 9.61 -10.70 4.28
C PRO A 304 9.52 -12.22 4.09
N GLY A 305 10.64 -12.93 4.02
CA GLY A 305 10.70 -14.38 3.85
C GLY A 305 10.24 -15.18 5.07
N LEU A 306 10.18 -14.55 6.26
CA LEU A 306 9.69 -15.22 7.47
C LEU A 306 8.19 -15.53 7.39
N ARG A 307 7.41 -14.75 6.63
CA ARG A 307 5.97 -14.95 6.44
C ARG A 307 5.20 -15.15 7.76
N TYR A 308 5.39 -14.27 8.72
CA TYR A 308 4.71 -14.34 10.01
C TYR A 308 3.92 -13.06 10.27
N GLY A 309 2.61 -13.21 10.45
CA GLY A 309 1.68 -12.13 10.70
C GLY A 309 0.75 -12.40 11.87
N PHE A 310 0.13 -11.34 12.36
CA PHE A 310 -0.80 -11.33 13.47
C PHE A 310 -2.10 -10.64 13.07
N VAL A 311 -3.22 -11.19 13.50
CA VAL A 311 -4.51 -10.51 13.53
C VAL A 311 -4.98 -10.51 14.97
N VAL A 312 -5.23 -9.32 15.53
CA VAL A 312 -5.92 -9.17 16.82
C VAL A 312 -7.32 -8.68 16.54
N ALA A 313 -8.32 -9.47 16.89
CA ALA A 313 -9.70 -9.20 16.52
C ALA A 313 -10.64 -9.12 17.73
N PRO A 314 -11.74 -8.37 17.65
CA PRO A 314 -12.84 -8.46 18.59
C PRO A 314 -13.36 -9.89 18.69
N ARG A 315 -13.75 -10.31 19.90
CA ARG A 315 -14.26 -11.68 20.11
C ARG A 315 -15.45 -12.02 19.21
N ALA A 316 -16.27 -11.03 18.86
CA ALA A 316 -17.43 -11.21 18.00
C ALA A 316 -17.09 -11.65 16.56
N VAL A 317 -15.88 -11.30 16.05
CA VAL A 317 -15.48 -11.63 14.67
C VAL A 317 -14.32 -12.63 14.60
N LEU A 318 -13.67 -12.93 15.73
CA LEU A 318 -12.51 -13.79 15.80
C LEU A 318 -12.74 -15.17 15.18
N GLY A 319 -13.88 -15.80 15.49
CA GLY A 319 -14.26 -17.11 14.96
C GLY A 319 -14.39 -17.12 13.44
N ASN A 320 -14.91 -16.04 12.85
CA ASN A 320 -15.04 -15.91 11.40
C ASN A 320 -13.66 -15.74 10.74
N VAL A 321 -12.75 -14.99 11.37
CA VAL A 321 -11.37 -14.86 10.88
C VAL A 321 -10.64 -16.19 10.90
N ALA A 322 -10.75 -16.94 11.99
CA ALA A 322 -10.17 -18.30 12.11
C ALA A 322 -10.78 -19.27 11.09
N ALA A 323 -12.09 -19.20 10.85
CA ALA A 323 -12.76 -20.02 9.84
C ALA A 323 -12.28 -19.68 8.42
N ALA A 324 -12.12 -18.39 8.08
CA ALA A 324 -11.60 -17.96 6.80
C ALA A 324 -10.17 -18.48 6.57
N LEU A 325 -9.31 -18.39 7.59
CA LEU A 325 -7.95 -18.92 7.55
C LEU A 325 -7.93 -20.44 7.35
N ARG A 326 -8.79 -21.17 8.07
CA ARG A 326 -8.89 -22.61 7.96
C ARG A 326 -9.24 -23.06 6.52
N ILE A 327 -10.09 -22.31 5.83
CA ILE A 327 -10.46 -22.60 4.45
C ILE A 327 -9.26 -22.41 3.52
N ASP A 328 -8.42 -21.39 3.76
CA ASP A 328 -7.28 -21.06 2.89
C ASP A 328 -6.09 -22.00 3.07
N CYS A 329 -5.64 -22.22 4.32
CA CYS A 329 -4.38 -22.95 4.57
C CYS A 329 -4.41 -23.84 5.82
N TRP A 330 -5.58 -24.07 6.42
CA TRP A 330 -5.77 -24.80 7.68
C TRP A 330 -5.23 -24.07 8.91
N SER A 331 -3.93 -23.80 8.98
CA SER A 331 -3.24 -23.00 10.00
C SER A 331 -1.88 -22.56 9.48
N ILE A 332 -1.24 -21.61 10.18
CA ILE A 332 0.14 -21.21 9.88
C ILE A 332 1.10 -22.42 10.01
N SER A 333 2.19 -22.42 9.23
CA SER A 333 3.27 -23.41 9.36
C SER A 333 3.81 -23.43 10.80
N PRO A 334 3.77 -24.60 11.50
CA PRO A 334 4.30 -24.70 12.86
C PRO A 334 5.79 -24.39 12.94
N LEU A 335 6.57 -24.70 11.90
CA LEU A 335 8.00 -24.38 11.84
C LEU A 335 8.22 -22.86 11.78
N THR A 336 7.46 -22.16 10.94
CA THR A 336 7.50 -20.69 10.90
C THR A 336 7.12 -20.08 12.25
N ALA A 337 6.07 -20.61 12.88
CA ALA A 337 5.66 -20.19 14.20
C ALA A 337 6.77 -20.42 15.25
N LEU A 338 7.48 -21.56 15.21
CA LEU A 338 8.58 -21.87 16.12
C LEU A 338 9.75 -20.91 15.95
N VAL A 339 10.15 -20.61 14.70
CA VAL A 339 11.20 -19.64 14.41
C VAL A 339 10.82 -18.26 14.94
N ALA A 340 9.62 -17.77 14.59
CA ALA A 340 9.16 -16.47 15.01
C ALA A 340 9.05 -16.34 16.52
N THR A 341 8.47 -17.34 17.19
CA THR A 341 8.32 -17.37 18.65
C THR A 341 9.67 -17.26 19.36
N ASN A 342 10.68 -18.04 18.93
CA ASN A 342 12.02 -17.95 19.51
C ASN A 342 12.62 -16.54 19.36
N LEU A 343 12.46 -15.90 18.19
CA LEU A 343 12.94 -14.53 17.98
C LEU A 343 12.24 -13.51 18.87
N LEU A 344 10.95 -13.71 19.16
CA LEU A 344 10.18 -12.84 20.03
C LEU A 344 10.56 -13.03 21.50
N GLU A 345 10.59 -14.28 21.99
CA GLU A 345 10.83 -14.62 23.39
C GLU A 345 12.25 -14.29 23.86
N ASP A 346 13.27 -14.47 23.03
CA ASP A 346 14.67 -14.23 23.42
C ASP A 346 15.16 -12.80 23.16
N GLY A 347 14.25 -11.90 22.73
CA GLY A 347 14.52 -10.49 22.42
C GLY A 347 15.33 -10.27 21.13
N THR A 348 15.58 -11.29 20.31
CA THR A 348 16.28 -11.14 19.03
C THR A 348 15.49 -10.28 18.05
N ALA A 349 14.16 -10.39 18.02
CA ALA A 349 13.31 -9.56 17.20
C ALA A 349 13.52 -8.06 17.51
N THR A 350 13.55 -7.68 18.77
CA THR A 350 13.80 -6.29 19.21
C THR A 350 15.18 -5.82 18.74
N ARG A 351 16.22 -6.62 18.93
CA ARG A 351 17.59 -6.27 18.47
C ARG A 351 17.66 -6.08 16.95
N ILE A 352 16.99 -6.93 16.18
CA ILE A 352 16.94 -6.77 14.71
C ILE A 352 16.24 -5.46 14.32
N ILE A 353 15.13 -5.13 15.00
CA ILE A 353 14.38 -3.89 14.75
C ILE A 353 15.22 -2.66 15.09
N ASP A 354 15.98 -2.68 16.18
CA ASP A 354 16.85 -1.55 16.56
C ASP A 354 17.98 -1.33 15.54
N VAL A 355 18.59 -2.42 15.05
CA VAL A 355 19.57 -2.35 13.94
C VAL A 355 18.92 -1.80 12.66
N GLN A 356 17.68 -2.21 12.38
CA GLN A 356 16.91 -1.74 11.23
C GLN A 356 16.60 -0.24 11.33
N ARG A 357 16.15 0.25 12.50
CA ARG A 357 15.88 1.66 12.75
C ARG A 357 17.13 2.53 12.57
N GLU A 358 18.26 2.08 13.10
CA GLU A 358 19.53 2.81 12.97
C GLU A 358 19.98 2.90 11.50
N GLU A 359 19.89 1.82 10.75
CA GLU A 359 20.22 1.83 9.32
C GLU A 359 19.24 2.71 8.53
N LEU A 360 17.95 2.72 8.87
CA LEU A 360 16.98 3.61 8.23
C LEU A 360 17.29 5.08 8.50
N ARG A 361 17.69 5.46 9.73
CA ARG A 361 18.11 6.84 10.03
C ARG A 361 19.28 7.28 9.16
N ARG A 362 20.28 6.41 8.95
CA ARG A 362 21.42 6.70 8.05
C ARG A 362 20.96 6.92 6.61
N ARG A 363 20.04 6.08 6.12
CA ARG A 363 19.49 6.20 4.77
C ARG A 363 18.63 7.45 4.62
N GLN A 364 17.85 7.79 5.63
CA GLN A 364 17.06 9.01 5.67
C GLN A 364 17.95 10.28 5.70
N ALA A 365 19.09 10.23 6.37
CA ALA A 365 20.06 11.34 6.34
C ALA A 365 20.59 11.58 4.91
N ILE A 366 20.92 10.52 4.17
CA ILE A 366 21.36 10.62 2.77
C ILE A 366 20.24 11.18 1.89
N LEU A 367 18.98 10.73 2.07
CA LEU A 367 17.83 11.25 1.34
C LEU A 367 17.69 12.77 1.55
N ARG A 368 17.69 13.22 2.81
CA ARG A 368 17.55 14.65 3.16
C ARG A 368 18.70 15.50 2.62
N GLU A 369 19.91 14.96 2.58
CA GLU A 369 21.07 15.64 2.00
C GLU A 369 20.92 15.80 0.48
N VAL A 370 20.63 14.70 -0.23
CA VAL A 370 20.64 14.69 -1.70
C VAL A 370 19.40 15.35 -2.29
N LEU A 371 18.23 15.20 -1.67
CA LEU A 371 16.97 15.75 -2.14
C LEU A 371 16.51 16.98 -1.34
N ALA A 372 17.41 17.71 -0.68
CA ALA A 372 17.10 18.86 0.19
C ALA A 372 16.30 19.99 -0.51
N ALA A 373 16.43 20.14 -1.83
CA ALA A 373 15.77 21.17 -2.63
C ALA A 373 14.36 20.78 -3.09
N PHE A 374 13.90 19.57 -2.80
CA PHE A 374 12.65 19.02 -3.34
C PHE A 374 11.64 18.72 -2.24
N ASP A 375 10.34 18.71 -2.58
CA ASP A 375 9.24 18.40 -1.64
C ASP A 375 9.17 16.88 -1.39
N VAL A 376 9.87 16.44 -0.35
CA VAL A 376 9.93 15.03 0.07
C VAL A 376 9.28 14.88 1.43
N GLN A 377 8.21 14.10 1.49
CA GLN A 377 7.59 13.69 2.74
C GLN A 377 8.21 12.38 3.22
N THR A 378 8.70 12.36 4.47
CA THR A 378 9.33 11.19 5.08
C THR A 378 9.34 11.28 6.60
N ASP A 379 9.75 10.20 7.26
CA ASP A 379 9.97 10.09 8.72
C ASP A 379 11.37 9.50 8.97
N GLU A 380 11.95 9.72 10.14
CA GLU A 380 13.34 9.32 10.45
C GLU A 380 13.59 7.82 10.36
N THR A 381 12.58 7.03 10.65
CA THR A 381 12.65 5.56 10.65
C THR A 381 11.81 4.94 9.54
N SER A 382 11.27 5.76 8.62
CA SER A 382 10.51 5.24 7.49
C SER A 382 11.40 4.46 6.51
N PRO A 383 10.99 3.26 6.08
CA PRO A 383 11.71 2.52 5.05
C PRO A 383 11.54 3.12 3.65
N HIS A 384 10.64 4.09 3.48
CA HIS A 384 10.37 4.74 2.21
C HIS A 384 10.19 6.26 2.37
N ALA A 385 10.18 6.96 1.25
CA ALA A 385 9.91 8.38 1.14
C ALA A 385 8.89 8.63 0.02
N TRP A 386 8.13 9.70 0.15
CA TRP A 386 7.16 10.16 -0.83
C TRP A 386 7.63 11.48 -1.43
N LEU A 387 8.06 11.43 -2.70
CA LEU A 387 8.58 12.58 -3.43
C LEU A 387 7.47 13.17 -4.30
N HIS A 388 7.06 14.42 -4.00
CA HIS A 388 6.20 15.21 -4.85
C HIS A 388 6.97 15.73 -6.06
N LEU A 389 6.44 15.53 -7.26
CA LEU A 389 7.10 15.88 -8.49
C LEU A 389 6.74 17.31 -8.92
N PRO A 390 7.74 18.16 -9.23
CA PRO A 390 7.47 19.46 -9.83
C PRO A 390 6.98 19.33 -11.28
N GLU A 391 6.27 20.37 -11.79
CA GLU A 391 5.96 20.45 -13.20
C GLU A 391 7.28 20.45 -14.03
N PRO A 392 7.32 19.82 -15.21
CA PRO A 392 6.21 19.16 -15.91
C PRO A 392 6.06 17.67 -15.64
N TRP A 393 6.75 17.15 -14.63
CA TRP A 393 6.82 15.72 -14.38
C TRP A 393 5.46 15.11 -14.00
N ARG A 394 5.16 13.96 -14.59
CA ARG A 394 4.04 13.08 -14.23
C ARG A 394 4.57 11.78 -13.65
N GLY A 395 3.89 11.19 -12.67
CA GLY A 395 4.37 10.02 -11.93
C GLY A 395 4.91 8.89 -12.81
N ALA A 396 4.11 8.38 -13.74
CA ALA A 396 4.51 7.31 -14.64
C ALA A 396 5.65 7.72 -15.61
N GLY A 397 5.65 8.97 -16.10
CA GLY A 397 6.71 9.49 -16.94
C GLY A 397 8.04 9.58 -16.22
N PHE A 398 8.03 10.08 -14.99
CA PHE A 398 9.21 10.19 -14.14
C PHE A 398 9.76 8.81 -13.75
N ALA A 399 8.91 7.88 -13.34
CA ALA A 399 9.33 6.51 -13.01
C ALA A 399 9.98 5.81 -14.21
N ARG A 400 9.48 6.05 -15.44
CA ARG A 400 10.10 5.54 -16.68
C ARG A 400 11.46 6.16 -16.92
N ALA A 401 11.61 7.47 -16.75
CA ALA A 401 12.89 8.18 -16.90
C ALA A 401 13.92 7.68 -15.89
N CYS A 402 13.53 7.48 -14.62
CA CYS A 402 14.37 6.87 -13.61
C CYS A 402 14.84 5.47 -14.04
N ARG A 403 13.93 4.62 -14.52
CA ARG A 403 14.27 3.26 -14.95
C ARG A 403 15.24 3.23 -16.13
N GLN A 404 15.11 4.16 -17.09
CA GLN A 404 16.08 4.31 -18.20
C GLN A 404 17.48 4.71 -17.72
N ARG A 405 17.58 5.31 -16.54
CA ARG A 405 18.83 5.68 -15.87
C ARG A 405 19.29 4.63 -14.83
N GLY A 406 18.64 3.46 -14.80
CA GLY A 406 18.99 2.37 -13.88
C GLY A 406 18.43 2.51 -12.46
N VAL A 407 17.35 3.28 -12.25
CA VAL A 407 16.72 3.44 -10.92
C VAL A 407 15.24 3.08 -10.99
N GLY A 408 14.81 2.10 -10.22
CA GLY A 408 13.40 1.71 -10.08
C GLY A 408 12.71 2.51 -8.97
N VAL A 409 11.62 3.23 -9.29
CA VAL A 409 10.72 3.88 -8.32
C VAL A 409 9.28 3.56 -8.66
N LEU A 410 8.35 3.75 -7.71
CA LEU A 410 6.93 3.40 -7.93
C LEU A 410 6.07 4.67 -7.97
N PRO A 411 5.33 4.94 -9.08
CA PRO A 411 4.51 6.13 -9.20
C PRO A 411 3.24 6.08 -8.35
N ALA A 412 2.68 7.24 -8.04
CA ALA A 412 1.44 7.41 -7.26
C ALA A 412 0.28 6.58 -7.80
N ASP A 413 0.19 6.44 -9.12
CA ASP A 413 -0.88 5.68 -9.80
C ASP A 413 -0.98 4.22 -9.33
N ALA A 414 0.15 3.63 -8.86
CA ALA A 414 0.18 2.25 -8.34
C ALA A 414 -0.55 2.10 -7.00
N PHE A 415 -0.82 3.21 -6.30
CA PHE A 415 -1.43 3.23 -4.97
C PHE A 415 -2.85 3.81 -4.96
N ALA A 416 -3.35 4.22 -6.13
CA ALA A 416 -4.63 4.88 -6.27
C ALA A 416 -5.80 3.98 -5.90
N VAL A 417 -6.73 4.52 -5.12
CA VAL A 417 -8.06 3.95 -4.90
C VAL A 417 -9.07 4.80 -5.65
N GLY A 418 -9.70 4.20 -6.66
CA GLY A 418 -10.64 4.93 -7.50
C GLY A 418 -9.99 5.72 -8.65
N ARG A 419 -10.64 6.80 -9.08
CA ARG A 419 -10.29 7.54 -10.30
C ARG A 419 -10.02 9.03 -10.08
N GLU A 420 -9.78 9.44 -8.86
CA GLU A 420 -9.50 10.84 -8.57
C GLU A 420 -8.16 11.28 -9.17
N THR A 421 -8.05 12.58 -9.44
CA THR A 421 -6.79 13.16 -9.89
C THR A 421 -5.77 13.09 -8.76
N LEU A 422 -4.75 12.29 -8.96
CA LEU A 422 -3.69 12.10 -7.98
C LEU A 422 -2.64 13.20 -8.07
N ALA A 423 -2.04 13.53 -6.94
CA ALA A 423 -0.80 14.30 -6.92
C ALA A 423 0.29 13.57 -7.72
N HIS A 424 1.06 14.30 -8.52
CA HIS A 424 2.20 13.73 -9.23
C HIS A 424 3.32 13.47 -8.23
N ALA A 425 3.51 12.20 -7.89
CA ALA A 425 4.49 11.79 -6.90
C ALA A 425 5.02 10.38 -7.20
N VAL A 426 6.13 10.03 -6.56
CA VAL A 426 6.69 8.68 -6.58
C VAL A 426 7.09 8.24 -5.18
N ARG A 427 6.94 6.95 -4.90
CA ARG A 427 7.50 6.33 -3.70
C ARG A 427 8.90 5.82 -3.99
N ILE A 428 9.84 6.17 -3.10
CA ILE A 428 11.24 5.72 -3.10
C ILE A 428 11.41 4.83 -1.86
N ASN A 429 11.73 3.55 -2.04
CA ASN A 429 12.01 2.66 -0.92
C ASN A 429 13.51 2.67 -0.59
N LEU A 430 13.86 3.28 0.53
CA LEU A 430 15.26 3.42 0.97
C LEU A 430 15.87 2.10 1.43
N GLY A 431 15.04 1.22 2.02
CA GLY A 431 15.44 -0.10 2.49
C GLY A 431 15.85 -1.05 1.36
N ALA A 432 15.47 -0.76 0.12
CA ALA A 432 15.70 -1.64 -1.01
C ALA A 432 17.12 -1.53 -1.61
N ALA A 433 17.79 -0.39 -1.47
CA ALA A 433 19.15 -0.20 -1.98
C ALA A 433 20.13 -1.20 -1.34
N PRO A 434 20.98 -1.88 -2.13
CA PRO A 434 21.94 -2.86 -1.58
C PRO A 434 22.93 -2.27 -0.58
N SER A 435 23.39 -1.04 -0.81
CA SER A 435 24.32 -0.31 0.06
C SER A 435 23.95 1.18 0.19
N LEU A 436 24.58 1.88 1.12
CA LEU A 436 24.46 3.35 1.23
C LEU A 436 25.02 4.06 0.00
N GLY A 437 26.06 3.50 -0.65
CA GLY A 437 26.63 4.00 -1.90
C GLY A 437 25.63 3.91 -3.06
N ASP A 438 25.00 2.76 -3.25
CA ASP A 438 23.95 2.55 -4.26
C ASP A 438 22.77 3.49 -4.01
N LEU A 439 22.37 3.67 -2.75
CA LEU A 439 21.31 4.61 -2.40
C LEU A 439 21.66 6.03 -2.81
N ARG A 440 22.87 6.51 -2.47
CA ARG A 440 23.33 7.85 -2.83
C ARG A 440 23.37 8.04 -4.35
N GLN A 441 23.87 7.05 -5.08
CA GLN A 441 23.88 7.06 -6.54
C GLN A 441 22.46 7.16 -7.13
N ALA A 442 21.54 6.33 -6.66
CA ALA A 442 20.15 6.35 -7.13
C ALA A 442 19.47 7.70 -6.84
N LEU A 443 19.66 8.25 -5.64
CA LEU A 443 19.10 9.56 -5.27
C LEU A 443 19.72 10.70 -6.07
N ALA A 444 21.02 10.65 -6.41
CA ALA A 444 21.66 11.62 -7.28
C ALA A 444 21.07 11.61 -8.69
N ILE A 445 20.82 10.43 -9.27
CA ILE A 445 20.13 10.29 -10.57
C ILE A 445 18.71 10.89 -10.51
N ILE A 446 17.97 10.66 -9.43
CA ILE A 446 16.64 11.25 -9.21
C ILE A 446 16.74 12.78 -9.16
N ALA A 447 17.71 13.35 -8.42
CA ALA A 447 17.92 14.78 -8.32
C ALA A 447 18.29 15.41 -9.67
N GLU A 448 19.16 14.77 -10.48
CA GLU A 448 19.51 15.21 -11.81
C GLU A 448 18.27 15.29 -12.75
N LEU A 449 17.41 14.27 -12.73
CA LEU A 449 16.19 14.24 -13.54
C LEU A 449 15.20 15.35 -13.12
N LEU A 450 15.05 15.60 -11.82
CA LEU A 450 14.21 16.68 -11.32
C LEU A 450 14.73 18.06 -11.78
N ASN A 451 16.04 18.29 -11.73
CA ASN A 451 16.67 19.52 -12.18
C ASN A 451 16.59 19.70 -13.71
N ALA A 452 16.71 18.64 -14.50
CA ALA A 452 16.62 18.70 -15.96
C ALA A 452 15.21 19.13 -16.42
N GLY A 453 14.15 18.66 -15.76
CA GLY A 453 12.78 19.10 -16.01
C GLY A 453 12.56 20.60 -15.76
N HIS A 454 13.28 21.20 -14.81
CA HIS A 454 13.26 22.64 -14.56
C HIS A 454 13.95 23.46 -15.69
N LEU A 455 15.01 22.91 -16.28
CA LEU A 455 15.76 23.60 -17.34
C LEU A 455 14.99 23.67 -18.67
N GLU A 456 14.18 22.66 -19.01
CA GLU A 456 13.35 22.66 -20.22
C GLU A 456 12.25 23.74 -20.16
N ILE A 457 11.74 24.07 -18.97
CA ILE A 457 10.74 25.15 -18.79
C ILE A 457 11.39 26.52 -18.86
N SER A 458 12.61 26.70 -18.31
CA SER A 458 13.32 27.98 -18.31
C SER A 458 13.90 28.35 -19.67
N GLY A 459 14.08 27.39 -20.57
CA GLY A 459 14.56 27.60 -21.95
C GLY A 459 13.46 27.81 -22.99
N ALA A 460 12.17 27.74 -22.59
CA ALA A 460 11.01 27.91 -23.47
C ALA A 460 10.27 29.25 -23.29
N VAL A 461 10.92 30.27 -22.67
CA VAL A 461 10.43 31.64 -22.52
C VAL A 461 11.25 32.61 -23.39
#